data_bbe76d702dc36531e041f408a129ff14
#
_entry.id   bbe76d702dc36531e041f408a129ff14
#
_cell.length_a   1.000
_cell.length_b   1.000
_cell.length_c   1.000
_cell.angle_alpha   90.00
_cell.angle_beta   90.00
_cell.angle_gamma   90.00
#
_symmetry.space_group_name_H-M   'P 1'
#
loop_
_entity.id
_entity.type
_entity.pdbx_description
1 polymer ?
#
loop_
_entity_poly.entity_id
_entity_poly.type
_entity_poly.pdbx_seq_one_letter_code
_entity_poly.pdbx_strand_id
1 'polypeptide(L)'
;MCVIENRYTIVSCVSFTKGISHTMNEILGHYDDPDTAMFWTVYKTKEAKEVKNLPTMVGAKALILIFGYLKAHYQQLKTFATLSPVPTFSKNFSSVPNDDSTIIDWLSLRKDPVARFHLRNGAKIHHICRNADNNKLRQLQSYGCMVNYTY
;
A
#
# COMPACT_ATOMS: atom_id res chain seq x y z
N MET A 1 -11.02 -7.76 -7.71
CA MET A 1 -11.11 -6.52 -8.52
C MET A 1 -12.36 -5.78 -8.07
N CYS A 2 -12.21 -4.63 -7.44
CA CYS A 2 -13.36 -3.83 -7.02
C CYS A 2 -13.58 -2.69 -8.03
N VAL A 3 -14.70 -2.70 -8.72
CA VAL A 3 -15.12 -1.66 -9.66
C VAL A 3 -16.17 -0.82 -8.96
N ILE A 4 -15.86 0.46 -8.72
CA ILE A 4 -16.87 1.43 -8.25
C ILE A 4 -17.41 2.14 -9.48
N GLU A 5 -18.68 1.86 -9.79
CA GLU A 5 -19.37 2.47 -10.92
C GLU A 5 -19.48 3.98 -10.76
N ASN A 6 -18.92 4.70 -11.69
CA ASN A 6 -19.31 5.93 -12.39
C ASN A 6 -18.08 6.48 -13.10
N ARG A 7 -17.92 6.21 -14.39
CA ARG A 7 -16.93 6.76 -15.34
C ARG A 7 -15.45 6.78 -14.88
N TYR A 8 -15.14 6.49 -13.61
CA TYR A 8 -13.79 6.51 -13.06
C TYR A 8 -13.51 5.22 -12.31
N THR A 9 -12.70 4.37 -12.88
CA THR A 9 -12.33 3.12 -12.25
C THR A 9 -11.07 3.28 -11.44
N ILE A 10 -11.18 3.02 -10.14
CA ILE A 10 -10.04 2.81 -9.26
C ILE A 10 -9.92 1.31 -9.10
N VAL A 11 -8.74 0.80 -9.40
CA VAL A 11 -8.42 -0.62 -9.22
C VAL A 11 -7.54 -0.75 -8.00
N SER A 12 -7.93 -1.63 -7.10
CA SER A 12 -7.13 -2.05 -5.96
C SER A 12 -6.90 -3.55 -6.05
N CYS A 13 -5.64 -3.97 -5.94
CA CYS A 13 -5.30 -5.38 -5.76
C CYS A 13 -5.19 -5.65 -4.27
N VAL A 14 -5.96 -6.64 -3.82
CA VAL A 14 -6.04 -7.07 -2.43
C VAL A 14 -5.81 -8.57 -2.39
N SER A 15 -4.94 -9.01 -1.51
CA SER A 15 -4.73 -10.42 -1.18
C SER A 15 -5.19 -10.67 0.26
N PHE A 16 -5.76 -11.86 0.49
CA PHE A 16 -6.13 -12.29 1.82
C PHE A 16 -5.03 -13.20 2.36
N THR A 17 -4.43 -12.80 3.47
CA THR A 17 -3.27 -13.46 4.07
C THR A 17 -3.53 -13.84 5.54
N LYS A 18 -2.67 -14.69 6.08
CA LYS A 18 -2.63 -14.95 7.52
C LYS A 18 -1.62 -14.00 8.16
N GLY A 19 -2.12 -12.99 8.86
CA GLY A 19 -1.28 -11.90 9.37
C GLY A 19 -0.80 -10.93 8.29
N ILE A 20 -0.02 -9.93 8.69
CA ILE A 20 0.54 -8.90 7.80
C ILE A 20 1.75 -9.46 7.06
N SER A 21 1.67 -9.50 5.74
CA SER A 21 2.75 -9.97 4.87
C SER A 21 3.82 -8.89 4.68
N HIS A 22 5.08 -9.30 4.70
CA HIS A 22 6.24 -8.42 4.59
C HIS A 22 6.95 -8.48 3.23
N THR A 23 6.59 -9.46 2.39
CA THR A 23 7.16 -9.64 1.07
C THR A 23 6.08 -9.84 0.00
N MET A 24 6.43 -9.58 -1.27
CA MET A 24 5.54 -9.85 -2.39
C MET A 24 5.25 -11.36 -2.54
N ASN A 25 6.21 -12.23 -2.19
CA ASN A 25 5.99 -13.68 -2.25
C ASN A 25 4.92 -14.12 -1.23
N GLU A 26 4.94 -13.57 -0.02
CA GLU A 26 3.89 -13.84 0.98
C GLU A 26 2.52 -13.33 0.50
N ILE A 27 2.45 -12.15 -0.09
CA ILE A 27 1.19 -11.60 -0.64
C ILE A 27 0.59 -12.48 -1.72
N LEU A 28 1.43 -13.12 -2.54
CA LEU A 28 1.00 -14.02 -3.62
C LEU A 28 0.76 -15.45 -3.15
N GLY A 29 1.00 -15.74 -1.87
CA GLY A 29 0.75 -17.05 -1.25
C GLY A 29 -0.74 -17.39 -1.19
N HIS A 30 -1.03 -18.66 -0.92
CA HIS A 30 -2.35 -19.19 -0.65
C HIS A 30 -2.53 -19.45 0.85
N TYR A 31 -3.68 -19.06 1.42
CA TYR A 31 -3.95 -19.16 2.86
C TYR A 31 -5.36 -19.69 3.08
N ASP A 32 -5.49 -20.81 3.78
CA ASP A 32 -6.80 -21.48 4.03
C ASP A 32 -7.69 -20.70 5.00
N ASP A 33 -7.10 -19.98 5.97
CA ASP A 33 -7.82 -19.21 6.98
C ASP A 33 -7.25 -17.79 7.10
N PRO A 34 -7.51 -16.93 6.11
CA PRO A 34 -6.96 -15.58 6.09
C PRO A 34 -7.71 -14.68 7.09
N ASP A 35 -6.96 -13.84 7.82
CA ASP A 35 -7.49 -12.87 8.78
C ASP A 35 -7.11 -11.42 8.42
N THR A 36 -6.32 -11.24 7.38
CA THR A 36 -5.75 -9.94 6.99
C THR A 36 -6.00 -9.65 5.51
N ALA A 37 -6.45 -8.44 5.22
CA ALA A 37 -6.53 -7.90 3.86
C ALA A 37 -5.29 -7.06 3.57
N MET A 38 -4.42 -7.55 2.68
CA MET A 38 -3.20 -6.88 2.24
C MET A 38 -3.43 -6.13 0.93
N PHE A 39 -3.34 -4.81 0.96
CA PHE A 39 -3.42 -3.94 -0.22
C PHE A 39 -2.01 -3.68 -0.75
N TRP A 40 -1.74 -4.04 -1.99
CA TRP A 40 -0.41 -3.87 -2.58
C TRP A 40 -0.40 -3.05 -3.87
N THR A 41 -1.58 -2.70 -4.37
CA THR A 41 -1.72 -1.76 -5.49
C THR A 41 -3.04 -1.01 -5.40
N VAL A 42 -2.98 0.30 -5.65
CA VAL A 42 -4.15 1.18 -5.89
C VAL A 42 -3.80 2.11 -7.04
N TYR A 43 -4.53 2.04 -8.13
CA TYR A 43 -4.28 2.93 -9.26
C TYR A 43 -5.58 3.39 -9.93
N LYS A 44 -5.50 4.50 -10.63
CA LYS A 44 -6.57 5.01 -11.50
C LYS A 44 -6.39 4.45 -12.90
N THR A 45 -7.47 4.02 -13.55
CA THR A 45 -7.44 3.64 -14.96
C THR A 45 -7.04 4.83 -15.85
N LYS A 46 -6.79 4.56 -17.13
CA LYS A 46 -6.46 5.61 -18.11
C LYS A 46 -7.61 6.63 -18.21
N GLU A 47 -8.83 6.15 -18.30
CA GLU A 47 -10.04 6.96 -18.39
C GLU A 47 -10.21 7.87 -17.17
N ALA A 48 -9.88 7.35 -15.98
CA ALA A 48 -9.91 8.13 -14.75
C ALA A 48 -8.80 9.19 -14.68
N LYS A 49 -7.68 9.00 -15.38
CA LYS A 49 -6.59 9.99 -15.44
C LYS A 49 -6.89 11.16 -16.36
N GLU A 50 -7.71 10.95 -17.39
CA GLU A 50 -8.07 11.96 -18.40
C GLU A 50 -9.09 12.97 -17.88
N VAL A 51 -9.72 12.69 -16.75
CA VAL A 51 -10.70 13.62 -16.16
C VAL A 51 -9.99 14.78 -15.49
N LYS A 52 -10.14 15.93 -16.11
CA LYS A 52 -9.71 17.22 -15.50
C LYS A 52 -10.51 17.43 -14.20
N ASN A 53 -9.79 17.74 -13.11
CA ASN A 53 -10.37 18.04 -11.79
C ASN A 53 -10.87 16.85 -10.98
N LEU A 54 -10.40 15.63 -11.23
CA LEU A 54 -10.64 14.54 -10.30
C LEU A 54 -9.98 14.87 -8.94
N PRO A 55 -10.74 15.00 -7.85
CA PRO A 55 -10.15 15.36 -6.57
C PRO A 55 -9.02 14.40 -6.19
N THR A 56 -7.93 14.92 -5.66
CA THR A 56 -6.77 14.13 -5.19
C THR A 56 -7.16 13.10 -4.12
N MET A 57 -8.31 13.31 -3.47
CA MET A 57 -8.84 12.45 -2.42
C MET A 57 -9.62 11.22 -2.93
N VAL A 58 -9.80 11.04 -4.25
CA VAL A 58 -10.58 9.91 -4.76
C VAL A 58 -9.97 8.56 -4.37
N GLY A 59 -8.64 8.45 -4.34
CA GLY A 59 -7.97 7.24 -3.89
C GLY A 59 -8.22 6.90 -2.40
N ALA A 60 -8.27 7.92 -1.53
CA ALA A 60 -8.55 7.75 -0.11
C ALA A 60 -9.99 7.30 0.14
N LYS A 61 -10.95 7.97 -0.49
CA LYS A 61 -12.37 7.58 -0.40
C LYS A 61 -12.60 6.17 -0.94
N ALA A 62 -11.91 5.79 -2.02
CA ALA A 62 -11.98 4.44 -2.56
C ALA A 62 -11.48 3.38 -1.58
N LEU A 63 -10.35 3.62 -0.90
CA LEU A 63 -9.85 2.70 0.13
C LEU A 63 -10.86 2.53 1.28
N ILE A 64 -11.44 3.63 1.77
CA ILE A 64 -12.45 3.58 2.85
C ILE A 64 -13.67 2.77 2.42
N LEU A 65 -14.15 2.96 1.18
CA LEU A 65 -15.27 2.18 0.64
C LEU A 65 -14.92 0.70 0.50
N ILE A 66 -13.72 0.38 0.02
CA ILE A 66 -13.25 -1.01 -0.10
C ILE A 66 -13.14 -1.65 1.30
N PHE A 67 -12.62 -0.94 2.30
CA PHE A 67 -12.56 -1.43 3.68
C PHE A 67 -13.96 -1.72 4.24
N GLY A 68 -14.90 -0.79 4.03
CA GLY A 68 -16.31 -0.98 4.44
C GLY A 68 -16.93 -2.21 3.80
N TYR A 69 -16.74 -2.37 2.48
CA TYR A 69 -17.21 -3.54 1.74
C TYR A 69 -16.60 -4.85 2.27
N LEU A 70 -15.26 -4.89 2.44
CA LEU A 70 -14.59 -6.09 2.91
C LEU A 70 -15.01 -6.46 4.34
N LYS A 71 -15.13 -5.49 5.24
CA LYS A 71 -15.62 -5.73 6.61
C LYS A 71 -17.04 -6.30 6.64
N ALA A 72 -17.90 -5.83 5.75
CA ALA A 72 -19.29 -6.30 5.68
C ALA A 72 -19.44 -7.73 5.13
N HIS A 73 -18.54 -8.14 4.21
CA HIS A 73 -18.66 -9.41 3.48
C HIS A 73 -17.71 -10.51 3.97
N TYR A 74 -16.64 -10.15 4.71
CA TYR A 74 -15.59 -11.07 5.18
C TYR A 74 -15.33 -10.86 6.67
N GLN A 75 -16.21 -11.41 7.50
CA GLN A 75 -16.14 -11.21 8.97
C GLN A 75 -14.86 -11.77 9.62
N GLN A 76 -14.19 -12.71 8.97
CA GLN A 76 -12.90 -13.24 9.41
C GLN A 76 -11.76 -12.24 9.30
N LEU A 77 -11.88 -11.21 8.45
CA LEU A 77 -10.83 -10.20 8.27
C LEU A 77 -10.81 -9.23 9.45
N LYS A 78 -9.72 -9.25 10.20
CA LYS A 78 -9.50 -8.42 11.39
C LYS A 78 -8.54 -7.27 11.13
N THR A 79 -7.62 -7.45 10.18
CA THR A 79 -6.53 -6.51 9.89
C THR A 79 -6.62 -6.01 8.46
N PHE A 80 -6.39 -4.71 8.28
CA PHE A 80 -6.29 -4.05 6.99
C PHE A 80 -4.93 -3.38 6.90
N ALA A 81 -4.08 -3.87 6.03
CA ALA A 81 -2.71 -3.40 5.89
C ALA A 81 -2.30 -3.27 4.42
N THR A 82 -1.17 -2.65 4.17
CA THR A 82 -0.60 -2.52 2.83
C THR A 82 0.83 -3.04 2.80
N LEU A 83 1.30 -3.42 1.62
CA LEU A 83 2.71 -3.50 1.31
C LEU A 83 2.99 -2.49 0.21
N SER A 84 3.60 -1.36 0.58
CA SER A 84 3.65 -0.16 -0.26
C SER A 84 5.08 0.18 -0.65
N PRO A 85 5.33 0.56 -1.92
CA PRO A 85 6.64 1.00 -2.37
C PRO A 85 7.02 2.36 -1.78
N VAL A 86 8.32 2.65 -1.80
CA VAL A 86 8.90 3.94 -1.39
C VAL A 86 9.68 4.55 -2.57
N PRO A 87 9.00 5.17 -3.53
CA PRO A 87 9.59 5.54 -4.84
C PRO A 87 10.68 6.60 -4.78
N THR A 88 10.79 7.34 -3.69
CA THR A 88 11.82 8.37 -3.52
C THR A 88 12.96 7.98 -2.58
N PHE A 89 12.98 6.70 -2.14
CA PHE A 89 13.92 6.23 -1.13
C PHE A 89 15.40 6.39 -1.57
N SER A 90 15.76 5.87 -2.74
CA SER A 90 17.14 5.94 -3.27
C SER A 90 17.63 7.35 -3.59
N LYS A 91 16.73 8.34 -3.63
CA LYS A 91 17.10 9.76 -3.76
C LYS A 91 17.55 10.37 -2.42
N ASN A 92 17.21 9.73 -1.31
CA ASN A 92 17.47 10.24 0.04
C ASN A 92 18.48 9.37 0.82
N PHE A 93 18.59 8.10 0.43
CA PHE A 93 19.50 7.14 1.05
C PHE A 93 20.35 6.45 -0.02
N SER A 94 21.66 6.34 0.20
CA SER A 94 22.59 5.60 -0.67
C SER A 94 22.49 4.08 -0.50
N SER A 95 21.95 3.63 0.64
CA SER A 95 21.66 2.24 0.99
C SER A 95 20.53 2.19 2.01
N VAL A 96 20.02 1.00 2.31
CA VAL A 96 18.99 0.86 3.37
C VAL A 96 19.68 1.02 4.74
N PRO A 97 19.31 2.04 5.55
CA PRO A 97 19.82 2.19 6.90
C PRO A 97 19.56 0.93 7.75
N ASN A 98 20.49 0.57 8.61
CA ASN A 98 20.32 -0.58 9.52
C ASN A 98 19.25 -0.31 10.58
N ASP A 99 19.06 0.94 10.94
CA ASP A 99 18.10 1.38 11.93
C ASP A 99 16.79 1.81 11.29
N ASP A 100 15.70 1.15 11.66
CA ASP A 100 14.35 1.44 11.16
C ASP A 100 13.84 2.80 11.63
N SER A 101 14.28 3.31 12.77
CA SER A 101 13.86 4.62 13.28
C SER A 101 14.24 5.74 12.30
N THR A 102 15.43 5.69 11.72
CA THR A 102 15.87 6.63 10.68
C THR A 102 14.92 6.67 9.48
N ILE A 103 14.46 5.49 9.05
CA ILE A 103 13.52 5.39 7.91
C ILE A 103 12.14 5.90 8.32
N ILE A 104 11.66 5.51 9.51
CA ILE A 104 10.35 5.91 10.05
C ILE A 104 10.27 7.44 10.21
N ASP A 105 11.30 8.05 10.77
CA ASP A 105 11.38 9.50 10.95
C ASP A 105 11.32 10.22 9.61
N TRP A 106 12.10 9.76 8.63
CA TRP A 106 12.08 10.32 7.29
C TRP A 106 10.72 10.17 6.59
N LEU A 107 10.07 8.99 6.67
CA LEU A 107 8.72 8.77 6.13
C LEU A 107 7.68 9.67 6.80
N SER A 108 7.84 9.91 8.12
CA SER A 108 6.95 10.76 8.91
C SER A 108 6.99 12.22 8.47
N LEU A 109 8.05 12.68 7.82
CA LEU A 109 8.12 13.99 7.16
C LEU A 109 7.18 14.11 5.94
N ARG A 110 6.60 13.00 5.48
CA ARG A 110 5.63 12.94 4.36
C ARG A 110 6.17 13.50 3.04
N LYS A 111 7.48 13.46 2.84
CA LYS A 111 8.12 13.88 1.57
C LYS A 111 7.95 12.83 0.48
N ASP A 112 7.97 11.54 0.83
CA ASP A 112 7.64 10.48 -0.10
C ASP A 112 6.13 10.52 -0.45
N PRO A 113 5.75 10.44 -1.74
CA PRO A 113 4.35 10.58 -2.17
C PRO A 113 3.46 9.45 -1.67
N VAL A 114 3.98 8.22 -1.53
CA VAL A 114 3.22 7.07 -1.05
C VAL A 114 3.05 7.14 0.47
N ALA A 115 4.11 7.45 1.22
CA ALA A 115 4.03 7.69 2.66
C ALA A 115 3.05 8.83 2.98
N ARG A 116 3.15 9.93 2.24
CA ARG A 116 2.22 11.06 2.38
C ARG A 116 0.76 10.65 2.16
N PHE A 117 0.50 9.81 1.15
CA PHE A 117 -0.84 9.31 0.88
C PHE A 117 -1.39 8.50 2.06
N HIS A 118 -0.66 7.50 2.54
CA HIS A 118 -1.11 6.63 3.63
C HIS A 118 -1.27 7.39 4.95
N LEU A 119 -0.27 8.17 5.34
CA LEU A 119 -0.29 8.92 6.61
C LEU A 119 -1.36 10.01 6.66
N ARG A 120 -1.69 10.66 5.52
CA ARG A 120 -2.80 11.62 5.45
C ARG A 120 -4.17 10.96 5.53
N ASN A 121 -4.26 9.68 5.23
CA ASN A 121 -5.49 8.89 5.27
C ASN A 121 -5.64 8.08 6.57
N GLY A 122 -4.90 8.44 7.61
CA GLY A 122 -5.04 7.88 8.95
C GLY A 122 -4.27 6.58 9.18
N ALA A 123 -3.51 6.10 8.19
CA ALA A 123 -2.67 4.93 8.37
C ALA A 123 -1.49 5.21 9.31
N LYS A 124 -1.01 4.15 9.97
CA LYS A 124 0.22 4.14 10.78
C LYS A 124 1.29 3.33 10.07
N ILE A 125 2.55 3.74 10.16
CA ILE A 125 3.68 2.92 9.76
C ILE A 125 3.74 1.73 10.73
N HIS A 126 3.69 0.51 10.18
CA HIS A 126 3.70 -0.71 10.98
C HIS A 126 5.08 -1.37 10.96
N HIS A 127 5.66 -1.53 9.76
CA HIS A 127 6.94 -2.23 9.60
C HIS A 127 7.69 -1.76 8.35
N ILE A 128 9.03 -1.76 8.43
CA ILE A 128 9.93 -1.53 7.31
C ILE A 128 10.34 -2.89 6.75
N CYS A 129 9.84 -3.21 5.56
CA CYS A 129 10.02 -4.50 4.93
C CYS A 129 11.27 -4.47 4.04
N ARG A 130 12.37 -5.07 4.51
CA ARG A 130 13.64 -5.17 3.77
C ARG A 130 13.55 -6.32 2.77
N ASN A 131 14.15 -6.15 1.58
CA ASN A 131 14.12 -7.15 0.51
C ASN A 131 12.70 -7.68 0.19
N ALA A 132 11.70 -6.81 0.30
CA ALA A 132 10.29 -7.16 0.16
C ALA A 132 9.89 -7.44 -1.29
N ASP A 133 10.57 -6.81 -2.25
CA ASP A 133 10.29 -6.98 -3.68
C ASP A 133 11.60 -7.00 -4.49
N ASN A 134 11.83 -8.10 -5.20
CA ASN A 134 12.99 -8.29 -6.06
C ASN A 134 12.81 -7.73 -7.48
N ASN A 135 11.68 -7.07 -7.75
CA ASN A 135 11.43 -6.43 -9.03
C ASN A 135 12.48 -5.37 -9.31
N LYS A 136 13.02 -5.36 -10.53
CA LYS A 136 14.10 -4.44 -10.96
C LYS A 136 13.77 -2.96 -10.67
N LEU A 137 12.52 -2.55 -10.87
CA LEU A 137 12.09 -1.18 -10.57
C LEU A 137 12.19 -0.87 -9.06
N ARG A 138 11.79 -1.82 -8.20
CA ARG A 138 11.86 -1.63 -6.73
C ARG A 138 13.31 -1.62 -6.23
N GLN A 139 14.16 -2.44 -6.82
CA GLN A 139 15.59 -2.40 -6.52
C GLN A 139 16.19 -1.02 -6.83
N LEU A 140 15.86 -0.42 -7.97
CA LEU A 140 16.32 0.92 -8.35
C LEU A 140 15.75 2.04 -7.47
N GLN A 141 14.48 1.92 -7.06
CA GLN A 141 13.78 2.96 -6.29
C GLN A 141 14.10 2.92 -4.80
N SER A 142 14.26 1.74 -4.22
CA SER A 142 14.32 1.56 -2.77
C SER A 142 15.15 0.37 -2.31
N TYR A 143 16.02 -0.17 -3.16
CA TYR A 143 16.83 -1.36 -2.83
C TYR A 143 15.95 -2.55 -2.38
N GLY A 144 14.75 -2.68 -2.96
CA GLY A 144 13.76 -3.70 -2.60
C GLY A 144 13.03 -3.44 -1.27
N CYS A 145 13.28 -2.30 -0.61
CA CYS A 145 12.60 -1.92 0.62
C CYS A 145 11.17 -1.46 0.33
N MET A 146 10.22 -1.92 1.14
CA MET A 146 8.82 -1.52 1.14
C MET A 146 8.35 -1.21 2.57
N VAL A 147 7.12 -0.74 2.71
CA VAL A 147 6.57 -0.35 4.01
C VAL A 147 5.18 -0.95 4.19
N ASN A 148 4.93 -1.57 5.33
CA ASN A 148 3.58 -1.87 5.77
C ASN A 148 2.96 -0.66 6.45
N TYR A 149 1.77 -0.29 6.00
CA TYR A 149 0.88 0.64 6.69
C TYR A 149 -0.35 -0.11 7.18
N THR A 150 -0.84 0.19 8.40
CA THR A 150 -2.08 -0.35 8.96
C THR A 150 -3.14 0.74 9.10
N TYR A 151 -4.40 0.35 8.91
CA TYR A 151 -5.58 1.22 9.02
C TYR A 151 -6.49 0.82 10.18
#